data_38d1253dc14530af32179eda4953f73d
#
_entry.id   38d1253dc14530af32179eda4953f73d
#
_cell.length_a   1.000
_cell.length_b   1.000
_cell.length_c   1.000
_cell.angle_alpha   90.00
_cell.angle_beta   90.00
_cell.angle_gamma   90.00
#
_symmetry.space_group_name_H-M   'P 1'
#
loop_
_entity.id
_entity.type
_entity.pdbx_description
1 polymer ?
#
loop_
_entity_poly.entity_id
_entity_poly.type
_entity_poly.pdbx_seq_one_letter_code
_entity_poly.pdbx_strand_id
1 'polypeptide(L)'
;SIMETESKETTVHRLRSIAGHVNSIERMVADDQYCIDVIKQIQAVQAALAKVGELVLDGHLHSCVTTAIRGEDPSERERVLREILDVYQVAGK
;
A
#
# COMPACT_ATOMS: atom_id res chain seq x y z
N SER A 1 -7.36 9.88 -3.76
CA SER A 1 -8.63 9.19 -3.48
C SER A 1 -9.05 9.38 -2.03
N ILE A 2 -10.34 9.42 -1.80
CA ILE A 2 -10.90 9.62 -0.47
C ILE A 2 -11.24 8.25 0.11
N MET A 3 -10.59 7.90 1.22
CA MET A 3 -10.91 6.69 1.98
C MET A 3 -11.94 7.04 3.06
N GLU A 4 -12.76 6.07 3.40
CA GLU A 4 -13.63 6.19 4.57
C GLU A 4 -12.78 6.39 5.83
N THR A 5 -13.32 7.12 6.81
CA THR A 5 -12.58 7.47 8.03
C THR A 5 -12.02 6.25 8.74
N GLU A 6 -12.83 5.19 8.90
CA GLU A 6 -12.41 3.97 9.57
C GLU A 6 -11.26 3.28 8.84
N SER A 7 -11.36 3.16 7.51
CA SER A 7 -10.29 2.58 6.68
C SER A 7 -9.02 3.41 6.74
N LYS A 8 -9.17 4.72 6.76
CA LYS A 8 -8.05 5.65 6.86
C LYS A 8 -7.31 5.47 8.18
N GLU A 9 -8.04 5.39 9.30
CA GLU A 9 -7.45 5.20 10.62
C GLU A 9 -6.69 3.89 10.72
N THR A 10 -7.28 2.80 10.22
CA THR A 10 -6.64 1.48 10.20
C THR A 10 -5.36 1.52 9.36
N THR A 11 -5.41 2.15 8.19
CA THR A 11 -4.26 2.26 7.30
C THR A 11 -3.12 3.06 7.95
N VAL A 12 -3.45 4.20 8.57
CA VAL A 12 -2.47 5.03 9.27
C VAL A 12 -1.83 4.26 10.42
N HIS A 13 -2.64 3.53 11.20
CA HIS A 13 -2.13 2.72 12.32
C HIS A 13 -1.14 1.65 11.83
N ARG A 14 -1.48 0.95 10.74
CA ARG A 14 -0.59 -0.05 10.14
C ARG A 14 0.72 0.57 9.65
N LEU A 15 0.64 1.74 9.02
CA LEU A 15 1.85 2.45 8.56
C LEU A 15 2.74 2.88 9.71
N ARG A 16 2.17 3.32 10.83
CA ARG A 16 2.94 3.68 12.02
C ARG A 16 3.66 2.45 12.60
N SER A 17 3.00 1.31 12.64
CA SER A 17 3.61 0.05 13.08
C SER A 17 4.77 -0.34 12.15
N ILE A 18 4.59 -0.19 10.84
CA ILE A 18 5.63 -0.48 9.85
C ILE A 18 6.81 0.48 10.03
N ALA A 19 6.56 1.76 10.25
CA ALA A 19 7.61 2.75 10.50
C ALA A 19 8.45 2.37 11.71
N GLY A 20 7.82 1.94 12.81
CA GLY A 20 8.52 1.45 13.99
C GLY A 20 9.34 0.20 13.70
N HIS A 21 8.80 -0.70 12.88
CA HIS A 21 9.52 -1.92 12.47
C HIS A 21 10.75 -1.58 11.62
N VAL A 22 10.64 -0.62 10.70
CA VAL A 22 11.78 -0.14 9.89
C VAL A 22 12.85 0.44 10.80
N ASN A 23 12.48 1.25 11.79
CA ASN A 23 13.43 1.80 12.76
C ASN A 23 14.15 0.68 13.53
N SER A 24 13.44 -0.38 13.87
CA SER A 24 14.05 -1.56 14.52
C SER A 24 15.07 -2.25 13.62
N ILE A 25 14.77 -2.37 12.32
CA ILE A 25 15.70 -2.95 11.34
C ILE A 25 16.95 -2.09 11.21
N GLU A 26 16.80 -0.77 11.20
CA GLU A 26 17.94 0.15 11.18
C GLU A 26 18.89 -0.12 12.34
N ARG A 27 18.35 -0.30 13.56
CA ARG A 27 19.16 -0.63 14.74
C ARG A 27 19.85 -1.98 14.59
N MET A 28 19.16 -2.98 14.03
CA MET A 28 19.75 -4.30 13.79
C MET A 28 20.97 -4.19 12.88
N VAL A 29 20.88 -3.41 11.81
CA VAL A 29 21.99 -3.20 10.89
C VAL A 29 23.12 -2.45 11.58
N ALA A 30 22.80 -1.40 12.34
CA ALA A 30 23.77 -0.61 13.07
C ALA A 30 24.53 -1.45 14.12
N ASP A 31 23.85 -2.44 14.69
CA ASP A 31 24.41 -3.33 15.72
C ASP A 31 25.06 -4.59 15.12
N ASP A 32 25.25 -4.64 13.81
CA ASP A 32 25.88 -5.77 13.11
C ASP A 32 25.21 -7.11 13.37
N GLN A 33 23.88 -7.13 13.49
CA GLN A 33 23.16 -8.37 13.68
C GLN A 33 23.25 -9.25 12.42
N TYR A 34 23.03 -10.54 12.61
CA TYR A 34 23.18 -11.53 11.55
C TYR A 34 22.34 -11.17 10.31
N CYS A 35 22.97 -11.16 9.14
CA CYS A 35 22.36 -10.70 7.88
C CYS A 35 21.05 -11.39 7.54
N ILE A 36 20.97 -12.71 7.77
CA ILE A 36 19.76 -13.47 7.45
C ILE A 36 18.59 -13.02 8.32
N ASP A 37 18.84 -12.73 9.59
CA ASP A 37 17.78 -12.23 10.47
C ASP A 37 17.30 -10.84 10.03
N VAL A 38 18.21 -9.98 9.59
CA VAL A 38 17.87 -8.67 9.03
C VAL A 38 17.00 -8.83 7.79
N ILE A 39 17.37 -9.72 6.87
CA ILE A 39 16.59 -9.97 5.63
C ILE A 39 15.20 -10.48 5.96
N LYS A 40 15.05 -11.37 6.94
CA LYS A 40 13.74 -11.87 7.36
C LYS A 40 12.85 -10.74 7.88
N GLN A 41 13.42 -9.79 8.61
CA GLN A 41 12.68 -8.62 9.10
C GLN A 41 12.27 -7.71 7.95
N ILE A 42 13.14 -7.52 6.96
CA ILE A 42 12.82 -6.74 5.75
C ILE A 42 11.66 -7.40 4.99
N GLN A 43 11.69 -8.73 4.84
CA GLN A 43 10.61 -9.46 4.18
C GLN A 43 9.27 -9.28 4.89
N ALA A 44 9.29 -9.26 6.24
CA ALA A 44 8.09 -9.02 7.03
C ALA A 44 7.53 -7.61 6.78
N VAL A 45 8.39 -6.59 6.68
CA VAL A 45 7.98 -5.22 6.37
C VAL A 45 7.41 -5.14 4.94
N GLN A 46 8.04 -5.81 3.98
CA GLN A 46 7.55 -5.86 2.61
C GLN A 46 6.14 -6.46 2.54
N ALA A 47 5.91 -7.56 3.26
CA ALA A 47 4.59 -8.19 3.33
C ALA A 47 3.55 -7.25 3.97
N ALA A 48 3.94 -6.57 5.05
CA ALA A 48 3.07 -5.61 5.72
C ALA A 48 2.71 -4.43 4.82
N LEU A 49 3.68 -3.91 4.06
CA LEU A 49 3.44 -2.84 3.09
C LEU A 49 2.53 -3.30 1.94
N ALA A 50 2.71 -4.53 1.46
CA ALA A 50 1.83 -5.09 0.44
C ALA A 50 0.37 -5.13 0.93
N LYS A 51 0.16 -5.49 2.19
CA LYS A 51 -1.17 -5.50 2.80
C LYS A 51 -1.78 -4.10 2.87
N VAL A 52 -0.97 -3.11 3.23
CA VAL A 52 -1.42 -1.70 3.21
C VAL A 52 -1.81 -1.28 1.80
N GLY A 53 -1.02 -1.67 0.80
CA GLY A 53 -1.34 -1.41 -0.60
C GLY A 53 -2.70 -1.98 -1.01
N GLU A 54 -2.99 -3.23 -0.59
CA GLU A 54 -4.30 -3.85 -0.83
C GLU A 54 -5.44 -3.07 -0.19
N LEU A 55 -5.25 -2.60 1.05
CA LEU A 55 -6.28 -1.83 1.76
C LEU A 55 -6.56 -0.48 1.07
N VAL A 56 -5.51 0.19 0.61
CA VAL A 56 -5.64 1.46 -0.11
C VAL A 56 -6.36 1.23 -1.44
N LEU A 57 -5.96 0.18 -2.18
CA LEU A 57 -6.62 -0.15 -3.44
C LEU A 57 -8.10 -0.49 -3.24
N ASP A 58 -8.40 -1.28 -2.21
CA ASP A 58 -9.79 -1.63 -1.89
C ASP A 58 -10.63 -0.37 -1.64
N GLY A 59 -10.12 0.57 -0.85
CA GLY A 59 -10.80 1.85 -0.62
C GLY A 59 -10.99 2.66 -1.91
N HIS A 60 -9.97 2.68 -2.77
CA HIS A 60 -10.02 3.36 -4.04
C HIS A 60 -11.07 2.75 -4.98
N LEU A 61 -11.12 1.41 -5.05
CA LEU A 61 -12.11 0.70 -5.86
C LEU A 61 -13.54 0.97 -5.40
N HIS A 62 -13.76 1.04 -4.09
CA HIS A 62 -15.11 1.25 -3.54
C HIS A 62 -15.56 2.71 -3.56
N SER A 63 -14.65 3.66 -3.74
CA SER A 63 -15.01 5.08 -3.77
C SER A 63 -14.80 5.70 -5.16
N CYS A 64 -13.56 6.00 -5.52
CA CYS A 64 -13.25 6.74 -6.73
C CYS A 64 -13.56 5.96 -8.00
N VAL A 65 -13.18 4.68 -8.06
CA VAL A 65 -13.38 3.86 -9.26
C VAL A 65 -14.85 3.56 -9.45
N THR A 66 -15.56 3.16 -8.40
CA THR A 66 -16.99 2.85 -8.48
C THR A 66 -17.77 4.08 -8.94
N THR A 67 -17.45 5.27 -8.40
CA THR A 67 -18.09 6.51 -8.81
C THR A 67 -17.86 6.81 -10.29
N ALA A 68 -16.62 6.66 -10.74
CA ALA A 68 -16.28 6.91 -12.15
C ALA A 68 -16.93 5.89 -13.10
N ILE A 69 -16.98 4.62 -12.71
CA ILE A 69 -17.59 3.54 -13.52
C ILE A 69 -19.10 3.75 -13.67
N ARG A 70 -19.77 4.18 -12.59
CA ARG A 70 -21.22 4.43 -12.61
C ARG A 70 -21.58 5.76 -13.25
N GLY A 71 -20.62 6.66 -13.42
CA GLY A 71 -20.83 7.94 -14.05
C GLY A 71 -21.07 7.81 -15.56
N GLU A 72 -21.45 8.93 -16.18
CA GLU A 72 -21.80 8.97 -17.61
C GLU A 72 -20.63 9.37 -18.50
N ASP A 73 -19.48 9.73 -17.92
CA ASP A 73 -18.30 10.19 -18.66
C ASP A 73 -17.39 9.01 -19.02
N PRO A 74 -17.37 8.58 -20.33
CA PRO A 74 -16.50 7.47 -20.73
C PRO A 74 -15.02 7.75 -20.57
N SER A 75 -14.58 8.99 -20.69
CA SER A 75 -13.16 9.34 -20.54
C SER A 75 -12.70 9.20 -19.09
N GLU A 76 -13.57 9.52 -18.15
CA GLU A 76 -13.27 9.35 -16.72
C GLU A 76 -13.17 7.86 -16.34
N ARG A 77 -14.07 7.03 -16.88
CA ARG A 77 -13.98 5.58 -16.70
C ARG A 77 -12.67 5.03 -17.23
N GLU A 78 -12.30 5.42 -18.44
CA GLU A 78 -11.06 4.97 -19.07
C GLU A 78 -9.83 5.40 -18.26
N ARG A 79 -9.83 6.64 -17.76
CA ARG A 79 -8.75 7.18 -16.97
C ARG A 79 -8.50 6.36 -15.70
N VAL A 80 -9.54 6.06 -14.92
CA VAL A 80 -9.38 5.32 -13.65
C VAL A 80 -8.96 3.88 -13.89
N LEU A 81 -9.45 3.24 -14.95
CA LEU A 81 -9.03 1.88 -15.30
C LEU A 81 -7.55 1.85 -15.70
N ARG A 82 -7.10 2.83 -16.46
CA ARG A 82 -5.70 2.93 -16.88
C ARG A 82 -4.77 3.16 -15.71
N GLU A 83 -5.18 3.96 -14.73
CA GLU A 83 -4.40 4.20 -13.52
C GLU A 83 -4.13 2.88 -12.77
N ILE A 84 -5.15 2.00 -12.67
CA ILE A 84 -5.00 0.70 -12.01
C ILE A 84 -4.01 -0.17 -12.79
N LEU A 85 -4.13 -0.22 -14.11
CA LEU A 85 -3.22 -0.98 -14.96
C LEU A 85 -1.78 -0.50 -14.83
N ASP A 86 -1.58 0.83 -14.79
CA ASP A 86 -0.25 1.42 -14.64
C ASP A 86 0.40 1.02 -13.32
N VAL A 87 -0.36 0.96 -12.23
CA VAL A 87 0.15 0.49 -10.93
C VAL A 87 0.68 -0.94 -11.04
N TYR A 88 -0.07 -1.83 -11.67
CA TYR A 88 0.35 -3.23 -11.82
C TYR A 88 1.52 -3.39 -12.79
N GLN A 89 1.61 -2.57 -13.83
CA GLN A 89 2.76 -2.59 -14.74
C GLN A 89 4.05 -2.22 -14.01
N VAL A 90 4.00 -1.19 -13.16
CA VAL A 90 5.15 -0.79 -12.34
C VAL A 90 5.53 -1.90 -11.37
N ALA A 91 4.54 -2.50 -10.69
CA ALA A 91 4.78 -3.59 -9.73
C ALA A 91 5.30 -4.85 -10.41
N GLY A 92 4.94 -5.09 -11.67
CA GLY A 92 5.35 -6.27 -12.44
C GLY A 92 6.78 -6.22 -12.98
N LYS A 93 7.45 -5.10 -12.81
CA LYS A 93 8.86 -4.95 -13.21
C LYS A 93 9.77 -5.25 -12.03
#